data_61431cea60c24050525dc16f166cbbad
#
_entry.id   61431cea60c24050525dc16f166cbbad
#
_cell.length_a   1.000
_cell.length_b   1.000
_cell.length_c   1.000
_cell.angle_alpha   90.00
_cell.angle_beta   90.00
_cell.angle_gamma   90.00
#
_symmetry.space_group_name_H-M   'P 1'
#
loop_
_entity.id
_entity.type
_entity.pdbx_description
1 polymer ?
#
loop_
_entity_poly.entity_id
_entity_poly.type
_entity_poly.pdbx_seq_one_letter_code
_entity_poly.pdbx_strand_id
1 'polypeptide(L)'
;MIIQMATIEKRGQSYRISVSDGYDMNGHQIRHTMTWTPPIGMTAKQIEKEVNRQAVLFEEQVELGQILDGNIRFCDFCEQWLRDYAEVQLRPTTIRSYRQIIDRLNQSIGHIRLDKLRPKHIISLYQSLSEEGVAQCAISLSKNKHIDLKQMVRSNGFTMESFAKSSNISIRTLCEACNNRPVSIQSAEKICHALDKTLTEIFIVPNVKQKLDSSTIRKHHAVLSSILSTAVKWQLIPYNPCERVQPPKLSHKDVLYLDEKQASHLLDLVQSDTLQHQVIVVLALYTGMRRGEICGLEWKDINFKHAIINVSRSSLYLPGKGIFTDETKNTSSIRPIKVPDHVIQLLKKYRLQQKEQRLKLGDRWQNSGRILVQWNGAPIHPSTVTNWFHTFILNSDLPDIHLHSIRHTNITLQIAGGIPLTTVAARAGHANSSTTSKIYAHAIQSSDEAASQYLDNILRPKTATHGKKNMS
;
A
#
# COMPACT_ATOMS: atom_id res chain seq x y z
N MET A 1 19.33 26.85 38.50
CA MET A 1 18.85 27.16 37.13
C MET A 1 19.09 28.65 36.92
N ILE A 2 20.06 29.03 36.10
CA ILE A 2 20.39 30.45 35.85
C ILE A 2 19.36 30.95 34.86
N ILE A 3 18.41 31.78 35.33
CA ILE A 3 17.43 32.46 34.52
C ILE A 3 18.21 33.47 33.66
N GLN A 4 18.40 33.21 32.42
CA GLN A 4 18.96 34.19 31.46
C GLN A 4 17.83 35.12 31.01
N MET A 5 17.87 36.39 31.50
CA MET A 5 16.93 37.44 31.13
C MET A 5 16.87 37.65 29.60
N ALA A 6 15.68 37.97 29.12
CA ALA A 6 15.49 38.34 27.71
C ALA A 6 16.38 39.53 27.36
N THR A 7 17.08 39.44 26.20
CA THR A 7 17.90 40.54 25.68
C THR A 7 17.06 41.32 24.65
N ILE A 8 16.98 42.65 24.86
CA ILE A 8 16.23 43.57 23.98
C ILE A 8 17.21 44.40 23.17
N GLU A 9 17.13 44.32 21.84
CA GLU A 9 17.93 45.09 20.89
C GLU A 9 17.02 45.97 20.01
N LYS A 10 17.27 47.28 19.99
CA LYS A 10 16.54 48.21 19.12
C LYS A 10 17.07 48.15 17.69
N ARG A 11 16.19 47.91 16.71
CA ARG A 11 16.50 47.85 15.27
C ARG A 11 15.62 48.82 14.48
N GLY A 12 16.10 50.02 14.31
CA GLY A 12 15.31 51.08 13.66
C GLY A 12 14.01 51.41 14.43
N GLN A 13 12.87 51.13 13.82
CA GLN A 13 11.55 51.30 14.44
C GLN A 13 11.01 50.08 15.18
N SER A 14 11.76 48.95 15.21
CA SER A 14 11.35 47.73 15.85
C SER A 14 12.35 47.31 16.96
N TYR A 15 11.91 46.40 17.83
CA TYR A 15 12.72 45.81 18.90
C TYR A 15 12.83 44.30 18.66
N ARG A 16 14.05 43.78 18.68
CA ARG A 16 14.33 42.36 18.71
C ARG A 16 14.49 41.92 20.15
N ILE A 17 13.67 40.95 20.57
CA ILE A 17 13.72 40.35 21.89
C ILE A 17 14.28 38.94 21.70
N SER A 18 15.31 38.56 22.45
CA SER A 18 15.99 37.26 22.35
C SER A 18 16.05 36.60 23.74
N VAL A 19 15.66 35.34 23.81
CA VAL A 19 15.70 34.51 25.00
C VAL A 19 16.52 33.26 24.74
N SER A 20 17.35 32.85 25.67
CA SER A 20 18.10 31.59 25.55
C SER A 20 17.31 30.45 26.17
N ASP A 21 17.27 29.32 25.47
CA ASP A 21 16.59 28.07 25.84
C ASP A 21 17.61 26.94 26.06
N GLY A 22 18.75 27.27 26.68
CA GLY A 22 19.80 26.29 26.97
C GLY A 22 20.69 25.97 25.76
N TYR A 23 21.18 24.73 25.72
CA TYR A 23 22.14 24.25 24.69
C TYR A 23 21.62 22.96 24.07
N ASP A 24 21.89 22.77 22.79
CA ASP A 24 21.64 21.51 22.10
C ASP A 24 22.65 20.42 22.51
N MET A 25 22.46 19.19 22.01
CA MET A 25 23.36 18.05 22.30
C MET A 25 24.79 18.25 21.79
N ASN A 26 25.02 19.22 20.89
CA ASN A 26 26.31 19.57 20.33
C ASN A 26 26.95 20.76 21.06
N GLY A 27 26.32 21.31 22.11
CA GLY A 27 26.77 22.44 22.88
C GLY A 27 26.51 23.81 22.23
N HIS A 28 25.67 23.90 21.19
CA HIS A 28 25.25 25.17 20.61
C HIS A 28 24.08 25.76 21.40
N GLN A 29 24.16 27.05 21.68
CA GLN A 29 23.10 27.76 22.42
C GLN A 29 21.83 27.86 21.58
N ILE A 30 20.72 27.34 22.12
CA ILE A 30 19.40 27.51 21.54
C ILE A 30 18.89 28.91 21.91
N ARG A 31 18.52 29.71 20.90
CA ARG A 31 17.99 31.07 21.09
C ARG A 31 16.69 31.25 20.33
N HIS A 32 15.66 31.67 21.05
CA HIS A 32 14.41 32.12 20.45
C HIS A 32 14.40 33.65 20.29
N THR A 33 13.87 34.13 19.18
CA THR A 33 13.82 35.56 18.91
C THR A 33 12.46 35.99 18.40
N MET A 34 11.94 37.09 18.91
CA MET A 34 10.77 37.76 18.38
C MET A 34 11.07 39.22 18.02
N THR A 35 10.35 39.74 17.03
CA THR A 35 10.43 41.14 16.66
C THR A 35 9.11 41.82 17.02
N TRP A 36 9.18 42.87 17.81
CA TRP A 36 8.03 43.67 18.18
C TRP A 36 8.18 45.11 17.59
N THR A 37 7.14 45.60 16.96
CA THR A 37 7.10 46.95 16.39
C THR A 37 6.05 47.76 17.14
N PRO A 38 6.41 48.92 17.73
CA PRO A 38 5.47 49.73 18.46
C PRO A 38 4.38 50.31 17.52
N PRO A 39 3.12 50.27 17.95
CA PRO A 39 2.03 50.97 17.25
C PRO A 39 2.27 52.45 17.09
N ILE A 40 1.78 53.02 16.01
CA ILE A 40 1.90 54.46 15.74
C ILE A 40 1.18 55.29 16.84
N GLY A 41 1.87 56.29 17.39
CA GLY A 41 1.29 57.17 18.41
C GLY A 41 1.71 56.90 19.86
N MET A 42 2.54 55.87 20.09
CA MET A 42 3.10 55.60 21.44
C MET A 42 4.23 56.58 21.79
N THR A 43 4.23 57.07 23.02
CA THR A 43 5.37 57.87 23.59
C THR A 43 6.54 56.93 23.89
N ALA A 44 7.77 57.50 23.95
CA ALA A 44 8.99 56.71 24.25
C ALA A 44 8.87 55.92 25.57
N LYS A 45 8.26 56.51 26.59
CA LYS A 45 8.06 55.87 27.88
C LYS A 45 7.03 54.72 27.84
N GLN A 46 6.00 54.82 26.98
CA GLN A 46 5.04 53.76 26.74
C GLN A 46 5.67 52.59 25.96
N ILE A 47 6.51 52.93 24.94
CA ILE A 47 7.26 51.92 24.17
C ILE A 47 8.19 51.13 25.08
N GLU A 48 8.94 51.77 25.94
CA GLU A 48 9.86 51.12 26.89
C GLU A 48 9.11 50.18 27.82
N LYS A 49 8.01 50.64 28.41
CA LYS A 49 7.17 49.81 29.28
C LYS A 49 6.59 48.60 28.56
N GLU A 50 6.10 48.76 27.35
CA GLU A 50 5.45 47.71 26.60
C GLU A 50 6.50 46.70 26.03
N VAL A 51 7.67 47.16 25.60
CA VAL A 51 8.74 46.27 25.14
C VAL A 51 9.23 45.36 26.26
N ASN A 52 9.37 45.89 27.47
CA ASN A 52 9.74 45.09 28.67
C ASN A 52 8.65 44.12 29.03
N ARG A 53 7.37 44.49 28.93
CA ARG A 53 6.24 43.58 29.13
C ARG A 53 6.24 42.45 28.09
N GLN A 54 6.49 42.76 26.82
CA GLN A 54 6.59 41.76 25.75
C GLN A 54 7.79 40.83 25.99
N ALA A 55 8.89 41.35 26.48
CA ALA A 55 10.06 40.55 26.83
C ALA A 55 9.78 39.52 27.94
N VAL A 56 9.10 39.94 29.01
CA VAL A 56 8.69 39.04 30.10
C VAL A 56 7.70 37.97 29.61
N LEU A 57 6.69 38.38 28.83
CA LEU A 57 5.73 37.42 28.24
C LEU A 57 6.41 36.40 27.29
N PHE A 58 7.40 36.87 26.53
CA PHE A 58 8.14 36.01 25.63
C PHE A 58 9.06 35.04 26.38
N GLU A 59 9.69 35.51 27.48
CA GLU A 59 10.48 34.69 28.39
C GLU A 59 9.64 33.58 29.02
N GLU A 60 8.46 33.93 29.54
CA GLU A 60 7.51 32.97 30.11
C GLU A 60 7.06 31.93 29.03
N GLN A 61 6.84 32.35 27.80
CA GLN A 61 6.51 31.45 26.69
C GLN A 61 7.66 30.49 26.35
N VAL A 62 8.92 30.96 26.41
CA VAL A 62 10.11 30.10 26.23
C VAL A 62 10.21 29.10 27.36
N GLU A 63 10.11 29.52 28.60
CA GLU A 63 10.20 28.67 29.81
C GLU A 63 9.10 27.58 29.81
N LEU A 64 7.89 27.92 29.37
CA LEU A 64 6.78 26.99 29.28
C LEU A 64 6.85 26.10 28.00
N GLY A 65 7.89 26.24 27.18
CA GLY A 65 8.03 25.49 25.93
C GLY A 65 6.92 25.81 24.93
N GLN A 66 6.30 27.00 25.01
CA GLN A 66 5.18 27.40 24.16
C GLN A 66 5.63 28.10 22.86
N ILE A 67 6.94 28.25 22.67
CA ILE A 67 7.48 28.80 21.43
C ILE A 67 7.52 27.73 20.37
N LEU A 68 6.73 27.98 19.34
CA LEU A 68 6.61 27.10 18.21
C LEU A 68 7.65 27.49 17.15
N ASP A 69 8.65 26.65 16.91
CA ASP A 69 9.65 26.86 15.84
C ASP A 69 9.17 26.29 14.50
N GLY A 70 7.97 26.70 14.11
CA GLY A 70 7.36 26.32 12.83
C GLY A 70 7.90 27.06 11.60
N ASN A 71 9.08 27.69 11.72
CA ASN A 71 9.71 28.46 10.63
C ASN A 71 10.23 27.58 9.48
N ILE A 72 10.32 26.27 9.70
CA ILE A 72 10.75 25.29 8.72
C ILE A 72 9.71 25.10 7.61
N ARG A 73 10.15 24.88 6.35
CA ARG A 73 9.26 24.51 5.25
C ARG A 73 8.73 23.11 5.41
N PHE A 74 7.55 22.84 4.88
CA PHE A 74 6.94 21.50 4.95
C PHE A 74 7.84 20.42 4.31
N CYS A 75 8.48 20.70 3.17
CA CYS A 75 9.39 19.72 2.53
C CYS A 75 10.59 19.38 3.44
N ASP A 76 11.21 20.37 4.07
CA ASP A 76 12.38 20.17 4.93
C ASP A 76 11.99 19.40 6.19
N PHE A 77 10.83 19.71 6.76
CA PHE A 77 10.26 18.95 7.87
C PHE A 77 9.91 17.52 7.51
N CYS A 78 9.42 17.25 6.29
CA CYS A 78 9.17 15.88 5.84
C CYS A 78 10.45 15.04 5.82
N GLU A 79 11.57 15.59 5.38
CA GLU A 79 12.86 14.86 5.39
C GLU A 79 13.34 14.61 6.82
N GLN A 80 13.20 15.59 7.70
CA GLN A 80 13.49 15.41 9.13
C GLN A 80 12.57 14.33 9.74
N TRP A 81 11.28 14.40 9.50
CA TRP A 81 10.29 13.43 9.97
C TRP A 81 10.57 12.01 9.48
N LEU A 82 11.00 11.87 8.21
CA LEU A 82 11.36 10.56 7.65
C LEU A 82 12.57 9.97 8.38
N ARG A 83 13.61 10.77 8.63
CA ARG A 83 14.84 10.33 9.30
C ARG A 83 14.61 10.06 10.79
N ASP A 84 14.00 11.01 11.50
CA ASP A 84 13.99 11.00 12.97
C ASP A 84 12.81 10.19 13.55
N TYR A 85 11.73 10.02 12.76
CA TYR A 85 10.56 9.27 13.20
C TYR A 85 10.29 8.03 12.34
N ALA A 86 10.15 8.20 11.00
CA ALA A 86 9.64 7.13 10.16
C ALA A 86 10.61 5.96 10.04
N GLU A 87 11.92 6.22 9.89
CA GLU A 87 12.96 5.18 9.76
C GLU A 87 13.12 4.37 11.04
N VAL A 88 12.82 4.96 12.19
CA VAL A 88 12.88 4.30 13.50
C VAL A 88 11.61 3.49 13.79
N GLN A 89 10.43 4.03 13.43
CA GLN A 89 9.14 3.49 13.88
C GLN A 89 8.41 2.66 12.84
N LEU A 90 8.70 2.86 11.54
CA LEU A 90 7.92 2.28 10.46
C LEU A 90 8.69 1.19 9.70
N ARG A 91 7.93 0.27 9.12
CA ARG A 91 8.51 -0.77 8.25
C ARG A 91 9.03 -0.18 6.94
N PRO A 92 10.12 -0.73 6.37
CA PRO A 92 10.73 -0.22 5.13
C PRO A 92 9.75 -0.09 3.94
N THR A 93 8.79 -1.02 3.83
CA THR A 93 7.74 -0.95 2.79
C THR A 93 6.76 0.21 3.00
N THR A 94 6.48 0.56 4.25
CA THR A 94 5.63 1.71 4.61
C THR A 94 6.37 3.02 4.31
N ILE A 95 7.65 3.11 4.70
CA ILE A 95 8.50 4.27 4.42
C ILE A 95 8.56 4.55 2.93
N ARG A 96 8.77 3.52 2.10
CA ARG A 96 8.75 3.67 0.64
C ARG A 96 7.44 4.25 0.12
N SER A 97 6.30 3.71 0.60
CA SER A 97 4.98 4.22 0.23
C SER A 97 4.78 5.67 0.67
N TYR A 98 5.27 6.01 1.86
CA TYR A 98 5.17 7.36 2.41
C TYR A 98 6.05 8.34 1.65
N ARG A 99 7.28 7.97 1.25
CA ARG A 99 8.12 8.82 0.39
C ARG A 99 7.41 9.18 -0.92
N GLN A 100 6.80 8.22 -1.61
CA GLN A 100 6.03 8.49 -2.84
C GLN A 100 4.86 9.46 -2.62
N ILE A 101 4.19 9.38 -1.46
CA ILE A 101 3.12 10.29 -1.09
C ILE A 101 3.70 11.67 -0.76
N ILE A 102 4.78 11.73 0.02
CA ILE A 102 5.46 12.96 0.41
C ILE A 102 5.97 13.72 -0.81
N ASP A 103 6.58 13.03 -1.78
CA ASP A 103 7.04 13.65 -3.04
C ASP A 103 5.90 14.39 -3.74
N ARG A 104 4.72 13.79 -3.79
CA ARG A 104 3.53 14.42 -4.38
C ARG A 104 2.99 15.57 -3.53
N LEU A 105 2.99 15.44 -2.20
CA LEU A 105 2.60 16.53 -1.30
C LEU A 105 3.55 17.72 -1.45
N ASN A 106 4.86 17.48 -1.54
CA ASN A 106 5.88 18.50 -1.69
C ASN A 106 5.73 19.31 -2.98
N GLN A 107 5.25 18.72 -4.07
CA GLN A 107 4.95 19.44 -5.32
C GLN A 107 3.90 20.56 -5.12
N SER A 108 2.94 20.34 -4.22
CA SER A 108 1.83 21.29 -4.01
C SER A 108 2.04 22.21 -2.81
N ILE A 109 2.51 21.68 -1.69
CA ILE A 109 2.58 22.41 -0.41
C ILE A 109 3.98 22.44 0.21
N GLY A 110 4.99 21.80 -0.41
CA GLY A 110 6.33 21.68 0.14
C GLY A 110 7.02 23.00 0.44
N HIS A 111 6.75 24.05 -0.36
CA HIS A 111 7.31 25.38 -0.20
C HIS A 111 6.70 26.19 0.96
N ILE A 112 5.57 25.76 1.51
CA ILE A 112 4.86 26.47 2.58
C ILE A 112 5.53 26.15 3.92
N ARG A 113 5.74 27.17 4.74
CA ARG A 113 6.22 27.01 6.13
C ARG A 113 5.14 26.34 6.98
N LEU A 114 5.53 25.53 7.94
CA LEU A 114 4.60 24.81 8.82
C LEU A 114 3.68 25.78 9.58
N ASP A 115 4.22 26.89 10.10
CA ASP A 115 3.45 27.93 10.82
C ASP A 115 2.43 28.67 9.94
N LYS A 116 2.58 28.61 8.62
CA LYS A 116 1.68 29.22 7.62
C LYS A 116 0.76 28.22 6.94
N LEU A 117 0.91 26.93 7.20
CA LEU A 117 0.04 25.92 6.63
C LEU A 117 -1.38 26.04 7.24
N ARG A 118 -2.39 26.23 6.39
CA ARG A 118 -3.78 26.46 6.77
C ARG A 118 -4.71 25.42 6.15
N PRO A 119 -5.90 25.18 6.71
CA PRO A 119 -6.89 24.25 6.13
C PRO A 119 -7.20 24.49 4.66
N LYS A 120 -7.23 25.77 4.21
CA LYS A 120 -7.45 26.11 2.80
C LYS A 120 -6.41 25.49 1.86
N HIS A 121 -5.15 25.39 2.27
CA HIS A 121 -4.09 24.78 1.45
C HIS A 121 -4.33 23.28 1.27
N ILE A 122 -4.87 22.61 2.29
CA ILE A 122 -5.21 21.20 2.24
C ILE A 122 -6.43 20.96 1.34
N ILE A 123 -7.43 21.84 1.38
CA ILE A 123 -8.59 21.80 0.47
C ILE A 123 -8.13 21.96 -0.98
N SER A 124 -7.28 22.96 -1.27
CA SER A 124 -6.71 23.14 -2.61
C SER A 124 -5.87 21.94 -3.06
N LEU A 125 -5.11 21.32 -2.14
CA LEU A 125 -4.39 20.09 -2.41
C LEU A 125 -5.34 18.96 -2.84
N TYR A 126 -6.50 18.76 -2.17
CA TYR A 126 -7.46 17.74 -2.59
C TYR A 126 -8.06 18.03 -3.96
N GLN A 127 -8.31 19.30 -4.27
CA GLN A 127 -8.79 19.70 -5.59
C GLN A 127 -7.76 19.34 -6.65
N SER A 128 -6.48 19.72 -6.46
CA SER A 128 -5.41 19.38 -7.41
C SER A 128 -5.19 17.88 -7.54
N LEU A 129 -5.28 17.11 -6.44
CA LEU A 129 -5.21 15.65 -6.50
C LEU A 129 -6.41 14.99 -7.20
N SER A 130 -7.55 15.69 -7.27
CA SER A 130 -8.76 15.24 -7.95
C SER A 130 -8.81 15.65 -9.42
N GLU A 131 -7.85 16.47 -9.89
CA GLU A 131 -7.78 16.91 -11.27
C GLU A 131 -7.42 15.77 -12.23
N GLU A 132 -7.86 15.91 -13.46
CA GLU A 132 -7.54 14.95 -14.52
C GLU A 132 -6.05 15.00 -14.85
N GLY A 133 -5.44 13.84 -15.00
CA GLY A 133 -4.04 13.70 -15.35
C GLY A 133 -3.07 13.52 -14.19
N VAL A 134 -3.45 13.78 -12.94
CA VAL A 134 -2.59 13.57 -11.75
C VAL A 134 -2.25 12.09 -11.53
N ALA A 135 -3.10 11.17 -12.01
CA ALA A 135 -2.83 9.74 -11.97
C ALA A 135 -1.84 9.25 -13.05
N GLN A 136 -1.48 10.10 -14.01
CA GLN A 136 -0.68 9.70 -15.19
C GLN A 136 0.73 9.18 -14.90
N CYS A 137 1.30 9.45 -13.74
CA CYS A 137 2.64 8.94 -13.38
C CYS A 137 2.77 7.41 -13.33
N ALA A 138 1.69 6.64 -13.51
CA ALA A 138 1.69 5.18 -13.44
C ALA A 138 1.09 4.51 -14.69
N ILE A 139 0.77 5.25 -15.76
CA ILE A 139 0.20 4.66 -16.96
C ILE A 139 1.28 3.91 -17.73
N SER A 140 1.04 2.62 -17.98
CA SER A 140 1.82 1.82 -18.90
C SER A 140 1.11 1.78 -20.24
N LEU A 141 1.84 2.05 -21.31
CA LEU A 141 1.33 2.09 -22.67
C LEU A 141 1.67 0.79 -23.41
N SER A 142 0.70 0.22 -24.11
CA SER A 142 0.94 -0.86 -25.04
C SER A 142 1.01 -0.30 -26.47
N LYS A 143 1.90 -0.88 -27.31
CA LYS A 143 1.95 -0.47 -28.69
C LYS A 143 0.68 -0.87 -29.44
N ASN A 144 0.37 -0.17 -30.54
CA ASN A 144 -0.71 -0.58 -31.43
C ASN A 144 -0.38 -1.95 -32.05
N LYS A 145 -1.34 -2.89 -32.04
CA LYS A 145 -1.16 -4.26 -32.54
C LYS A 145 -0.77 -4.32 -34.05
N HIS A 146 -1.17 -3.32 -34.81
CA HIS A 146 -0.86 -3.21 -36.23
C HIS A 146 0.55 -2.69 -36.55
N ILE A 147 1.32 -2.27 -35.51
CA ILE A 147 2.66 -1.73 -35.72
C ILE A 147 3.71 -2.78 -35.38
N ASP A 148 4.58 -3.05 -36.33
CA ASP A 148 5.79 -3.83 -36.09
C ASP A 148 6.94 -2.90 -35.69
N LEU A 149 7.01 -2.64 -34.33
CA LEU A 149 8.05 -1.81 -33.77
C LEU A 149 9.46 -2.36 -34.02
N LYS A 150 9.59 -3.69 -34.11
CA LYS A 150 10.88 -4.35 -34.38
C LYS A 150 11.37 -4.07 -35.79
N GLN A 151 10.45 -4.08 -36.79
CA GLN A 151 10.72 -3.72 -38.15
C GLN A 151 11.05 -2.23 -38.27
N MET A 152 10.33 -1.35 -37.57
CA MET A 152 10.60 0.09 -37.55
C MET A 152 12.00 0.41 -37.00
N VAL A 153 12.44 -0.23 -35.95
CA VAL A 153 13.81 -0.07 -35.42
C VAL A 153 14.86 -0.49 -36.47
N ARG A 154 14.62 -1.59 -37.20
CA ARG A 154 15.55 -2.11 -38.21
C ARG A 154 15.57 -1.23 -39.45
N SER A 155 14.43 -0.74 -39.93
CA SER A 155 14.35 0.14 -41.11
C SER A 155 15.00 1.49 -40.87
N ASN A 156 15.15 1.93 -39.61
CA ASN A 156 15.94 3.11 -39.22
C ASN A 156 17.44 2.80 -39.01
N GLY A 157 17.92 1.63 -39.43
CA GLY A 157 19.35 1.27 -39.39
C GLY A 157 19.89 0.84 -38.02
N PHE A 158 19.01 0.57 -37.05
CA PHE A 158 19.42 0.17 -35.71
C PHE A 158 19.30 -1.34 -35.48
N THR A 159 20.24 -1.90 -34.73
CA THR A 159 20.03 -3.17 -34.03
C THR A 159 19.21 -2.91 -32.75
N MET A 160 18.59 -3.95 -32.18
CA MET A 160 17.81 -3.80 -30.95
C MET A 160 18.69 -3.27 -29.78
N GLU A 161 19.95 -3.67 -29.75
CA GLU A 161 20.91 -3.26 -28.71
C GLU A 161 21.37 -1.82 -28.92
N SER A 162 21.73 -1.44 -30.17
CA SER A 162 22.13 -0.07 -30.47
C SER A 162 21.01 0.93 -30.25
N PHE A 163 19.76 0.56 -30.60
CA PHE A 163 18.59 1.39 -30.38
C PHE A 163 18.28 1.55 -28.88
N ALA A 164 18.32 0.47 -28.10
CA ALA A 164 18.12 0.53 -26.66
C ALA A 164 19.13 1.49 -25.99
N LYS A 165 20.38 1.45 -26.43
CA LYS A 165 21.44 2.33 -25.94
C LYS A 165 21.23 3.79 -26.35
N SER A 166 20.89 4.06 -27.60
CA SER A 166 20.66 5.43 -28.10
C SER A 166 19.43 6.09 -27.49
N SER A 167 18.36 5.32 -27.25
CA SER A 167 17.13 5.79 -26.62
C SER A 167 17.19 5.80 -25.08
N ASN A 168 18.31 5.42 -24.48
CA ASN A 168 18.49 5.35 -23.02
C ASN A 168 17.38 4.55 -22.29
N ILE A 169 17.10 3.35 -22.83
CA ILE A 169 16.16 2.37 -22.23
C ILE A 169 16.86 1.01 -22.12
N SER A 170 16.33 0.13 -21.27
CA SER A 170 16.85 -1.24 -21.22
C SER A 170 16.40 -2.04 -22.46
N ILE A 171 17.25 -2.94 -22.95
CA ILE A 171 16.91 -3.85 -24.04
C ILE A 171 15.67 -4.68 -23.71
N ARG A 172 15.50 -5.04 -22.45
CA ARG A 172 14.31 -5.73 -21.93
C ARG A 172 13.05 -4.89 -22.13
N THR A 173 13.07 -3.61 -21.78
CA THR A 173 11.93 -2.69 -21.98
C THR A 173 11.59 -2.55 -23.46
N LEU A 174 12.60 -2.46 -24.32
CA LEU A 174 12.37 -2.43 -25.76
C LEU A 174 11.73 -3.73 -26.29
N CYS A 175 12.22 -4.88 -25.84
CA CYS A 175 11.65 -6.17 -26.17
C CYS A 175 10.20 -6.33 -25.65
N GLU A 176 9.91 -5.82 -24.46
CA GLU A 176 8.55 -5.79 -23.92
C GLU A 176 7.61 -4.94 -24.80
N ALA A 177 8.05 -3.75 -25.21
CA ALA A 177 7.30 -2.91 -26.15
C ALA A 177 7.06 -3.61 -27.50
N CYS A 178 8.09 -4.24 -28.08
CA CYS A 178 7.98 -5.00 -29.34
C CYS A 178 6.97 -6.16 -29.24
N ASN A 179 6.94 -6.83 -28.09
CA ASN A 179 6.05 -7.96 -27.82
C ASN A 179 4.67 -7.56 -27.28
N ASN A 180 4.26 -6.33 -27.48
CA ASN A 180 2.96 -5.78 -27.08
C ASN A 180 2.72 -5.80 -25.55
N ARG A 181 3.79 -5.85 -24.77
CA ARG A 181 3.69 -5.72 -23.31
C ARG A 181 3.69 -4.25 -22.93
N PRO A 182 2.94 -3.87 -21.88
CA PRO A 182 2.88 -2.48 -21.44
C PRO A 182 4.24 -1.97 -20.95
N VAL A 183 4.63 -0.76 -21.39
CA VAL A 183 5.83 -0.05 -20.95
C VAL A 183 5.43 1.29 -20.33
N SER A 184 6.27 1.85 -19.46
CA SER A 184 5.99 3.15 -18.86
C SER A 184 5.89 4.26 -19.92
N ILE A 185 5.10 5.30 -19.66
CA ILE A 185 5.01 6.49 -20.54
C ILE A 185 6.40 7.03 -20.87
N GLN A 186 7.26 7.20 -19.86
CA GLN A 186 8.62 7.69 -20.08
C GLN A 186 9.44 6.82 -21.02
N SER A 187 9.29 5.49 -20.94
CA SER A 187 9.94 4.56 -21.87
C SER A 187 9.37 4.66 -23.27
N ALA A 188 8.03 4.80 -23.38
CA ALA A 188 7.35 4.97 -24.65
C ALA A 188 7.74 6.29 -25.32
N GLU A 189 7.83 7.40 -24.58
CA GLU A 189 8.29 8.70 -25.07
C GLU A 189 9.72 8.62 -25.61
N LYS A 190 10.62 7.96 -24.90
CA LYS A 190 12.00 7.75 -25.35
C LYS A 190 12.09 6.93 -26.64
N ILE A 191 11.25 5.88 -26.76
CA ILE A 191 11.15 5.09 -27.99
C ILE A 191 10.65 5.95 -29.15
N CYS A 192 9.58 6.72 -28.93
CA CYS A 192 8.99 7.58 -29.95
C CYS A 192 9.97 8.69 -30.39
N HIS A 193 10.61 9.36 -29.43
CA HIS A 193 11.62 10.39 -29.71
C HIS A 193 12.77 9.83 -30.56
N ALA A 194 13.26 8.62 -30.24
CA ALA A 194 14.35 8.00 -30.99
C ALA A 194 13.94 7.53 -32.40
N LEU A 195 12.65 7.40 -32.68
CA LEU A 195 12.09 7.06 -33.98
C LEU A 195 11.49 8.26 -34.73
N ASP A 196 11.60 9.45 -34.15
CA ASP A 196 10.98 10.70 -34.65
C ASP A 196 9.46 10.51 -34.92
N LYS A 197 8.76 9.92 -33.94
CA LYS A 197 7.33 9.60 -33.98
C LYS A 197 6.63 10.16 -32.75
N THR A 198 5.32 10.40 -32.88
CA THR A 198 4.46 10.76 -31.76
C THR A 198 4.00 9.53 -30.96
N LEU A 199 3.66 9.72 -29.70
CA LEU A 199 3.15 8.63 -28.84
C LEU A 199 1.93 7.92 -29.44
N THR A 200 1.01 8.69 -30.02
CA THR A 200 -0.23 8.19 -30.61
C THR A 200 -0.03 7.40 -31.90
N GLU A 201 1.08 7.61 -32.60
CA GLU A 201 1.41 6.84 -33.80
C GLU A 201 1.85 5.42 -33.46
N ILE A 202 2.58 5.22 -32.36
CA ILE A 202 3.15 3.91 -32.02
C ILE A 202 2.36 3.22 -30.90
N PHE A 203 1.92 3.97 -29.89
CA PHE A 203 1.29 3.42 -28.71
C PHE A 203 -0.19 3.77 -28.63
N ILE A 204 -0.96 2.86 -28.03
CA ILE A 204 -2.34 3.14 -27.67
C ILE A 204 -2.27 4.01 -26.41
N VAL A 205 -2.47 5.31 -26.59
CA VAL A 205 -2.60 6.24 -25.45
C VAL A 205 -4.05 6.18 -25.00
N PRO A 206 -4.35 5.61 -23.83
CA PRO A 206 -5.70 5.62 -23.34
C PRO A 206 -6.12 7.07 -23.14
N ASN A 207 -7.22 7.47 -23.73
CA ASN A 207 -7.79 8.82 -23.58
C ASN A 207 -8.42 9.00 -22.18
N VAL A 208 -7.85 8.35 -21.18
CA VAL A 208 -8.34 8.34 -19.82
C VAL A 208 -7.47 9.32 -19.01
N LYS A 209 -7.95 10.53 -18.95
CA LYS A 209 -7.54 11.47 -17.90
C LYS A 209 -7.98 10.90 -16.54
N GLN A 210 -7.22 9.95 -16.02
CA GLN A 210 -7.58 9.30 -14.75
C GLN A 210 -7.38 10.27 -13.60
N LYS A 211 -8.45 10.48 -12.86
CA LYS A 211 -8.45 11.13 -11.54
C LYS A 211 -7.94 10.16 -10.49
N LEU A 212 -7.32 10.66 -9.44
CA LEU A 212 -7.04 9.82 -8.29
C LEU A 212 -8.34 9.40 -7.59
N ASP A 213 -8.42 8.12 -7.27
CA ASP A 213 -9.54 7.57 -6.48
C ASP A 213 -9.58 8.23 -5.09
N SER A 214 -10.80 8.45 -4.57
CA SER A 214 -11.02 9.01 -3.23
C SER A 214 -10.26 8.25 -2.14
N SER A 215 -10.12 6.93 -2.27
CA SER A 215 -9.32 6.12 -1.33
C SER A 215 -7.83 6.49 -1.36
N THR A 216 -7.30 6.85 -2.52
CA THR A 216 -5.92 7.29 -2.69
C THR A 216 -5.72 8.69 -2.09
N ILE A 217 -6.65 9.62 -2.32
CA ILE A 217 -6.61 10.97 -1.70
C ILE A 217 -6.67 10.84 -0.16
N ARG A 218 -7.51 9.95 0.36
CA ARG A 218 -7.56 9.68 1.81
C ARG A 218 -6.25 9.12 2.36
N LYS A 219 -5.51 8.34 1.60
CA LYS A 219 -4.15 7.91 1.99
C LYS A 219 -3.19 9.09 2.07
N HIS A 220 -3.25 10.03 1.12
CA HIS A 220 -2.47 11.26 1.19
C HIS A 220 -2.83 12.09 2.42
N HIS A 221 -4.14 12.24 2.71
CA HIS A 221 -4.61 12.90 3.94
C HIS A 221 -4.06 12.22 5.20
N ALA A 222 -4.13 10.89 5.30
CA ALA A 222 -3.66 10.16 6.47
C ALA A 222 -2.16 10.34 6.71
N VAL A 223 -1.33 10.32 5.65
CA VAL A 223 0.11 10.55 5.75
C VAL A 223 0.39 12.01 6.14
N LEU A 224 -0.25 12.99 5.48
CA LEU A 224 -0.12 14.41 5.80
C LEU A 224 -0.52 14.67 7.26
N SER A 225 -1.66 14.13 7.70
CA SER A 225 -2.13 14.26 9.08
C SER A 225 -1.16 13.65 10.08
N SER A 226 -0.56 12.50 9.77
CA SER A 226 0.46 11.88 10.61
C SER A 226 1.71 12.75 10.78
N ILE A 227 2.20 13.33 9.68
CA ILE A 227 3.34 14.25 9.68
C ILE A 227 3.04 15.49 10.52
N LEU A 228 1.88 16.12 10.28
CA LEU A 228 1.50 17.34 11.01
C LEU A 228 1.16 17.08 12.49
N SER A 229 0.62 15.91 12.83
CA SER A 229 0.44 15.52 14.23
C SER A 229 1.78 15.33 14.95
N THR A 230 2.81 14.87 14.23
CA THR A 230 4.17 14.83 14.80
C THR A 230 4.72 16.25 14.98
N ALA A 231 4.47 17.17 14.03
CA ALA A 231 4.86 18.57 14.17
C ALA A 231 4.21 19.23 15.39
N VAL A 232 2.96 18.89 15.71
CA VAL A 232 2.28 19.34 16.95
C VAL A 232 2.97 18.73 18.19
N LYS A 233 3.26 17.43 18.17
CA LYS A 233 3.95 16.76 19.30
C LYS A 233 5.36 17.31 19.55
N TRP A 234 6.04 17.71 18.47
CA TRP A 234 7.36 18.35 18.55
C TRP A 234 7.29 19.87 18.76
N GLN A 235 6.10 20.38 19.06
CA GLN A 235 5.87 21.79 19.37
C GLN A 235 6.29 22.77 18.25
N LEU A 236 6.21 22.34 16.98
CA LEU A 236 6.49 23.20 15.82
C LEU A 236 5.27 23.98 15.39
N ILE A 237 4.07 23.43 15.58
CA ILE A 237 2.78 24.07 15.26
C ILE A 237 1.76 23.84 16.38
N PRO A 238 0.82 24.76 16.62
CA PRO A 238 -0.12 24.67 17.74
C PRO A 238 -1.24 23.64 17.52
N TYR A 239 -1.57 23.31 16.30
CA TYR A 239 -2.63 22.37 15.93
C TYR A 239 -2.38 21.77 14.55
N ASN A 240 -2.99 20.61 14.31
CA ASN A 240 -2.93 19.95 13.01
C ASN A 240 -4.02 20.49 12.08
N PRO A 241 -3.69 21.23 10.99
CA PRO A 241 -4.69 21.75 10.05
C PRO A 241 -5.56 20.67 9.39
N CYS A 242 -5.09 19.42 9.29
CA CYS A 242 -5.85 18.32 8.70
C CYS A 242 -7.11 17.97 9.51
N GLU A 243 -7.11 18.18 10.84
CA GLU A 243 -8.26 17.90 11.70
C GLU A 243 -9.47 18.78 11.39
N ARG A 244 -9.22 19.94 10.74
CA ARG A 244 -10.27 20.90 10.34
C ARG A 244 -10.75 20.71 8.89
N VAL A 245 -10.29 19.64 8.21
CA VAL A 245 -10.63 19.36 6.81
C VAL A 245 -11.09 17.92 6.68
N GLN A 246 -12.26 17.73 6.09
CA GLN A 246 -12.74 16.38 5.79
C GLN A 246 -12.19 15.90 4.45
N PRO A 247 -11.52 14.73 4.41
CA PRO A 247 -11.10 14.14 3.14
C PRO A 247 -12.32 13.66 2.34
N PRO A 248 -12.19 13.49 1.00
CA PRO A 248 -13.29 13.07 0.14
C PRO A 248 -13.98 11.80 0.66
N LYS A 249 -15.30 11.71 0.49
CA LYS A 249 -16.08 10.52 0.86
C LYS A 249 -15.59 9.31 0.06
N LEU A 250 -15.51 8.15 0.72
CA LEU A 250 -15.21 6.90 0.02
C LEU A 250 -16.41 6.50 -0.84
N SER A 251 -16.16 6.19 -2.11
CA SER A 251 -17.11 5.41 -2.90
C SER A 251 -17.07 3.96 -2.41
N HIS A 252 -18.21 3.41 -2.09
CA HIS A 252 -18.32 1.98 -1.77
C HIS A 252 -18.08 1.22 -3.08
N LYS A 253 -17.02 0.42 -3.13
CA LYS A 253 -16.79 -0.53 -4.22
C LYS A 253 -17.05 -1.91 -3.65
N ASP A 254 -17.91 -2.66 -4.32
CA ASP A 254 -18.16 -4.04 -3.94
C ASP A 254 -16.88 -4.85 -4.06
N VAL A 255 -16.72 -5.77 -3.14
CA VAL A 255 -15.58 -6.67 -3.13
C VAL A 255 -15.80 -7.75 -4.18
N LEU A 256 -14.94 -7.79 -5.19
CA LEU A 256 -14.98 -8.81 -6.23
C LEU A 256 -14.55 -10.18 -5.65
N TYR A 257 -15.42 -11.18 -5.84
CA TYR A 257 -15.16 -12.57 -5.50
C TYR A 257 -15.82 -13.50 -6.52
N LEU A 258 -15.44 -14.75 -6.55
CA LEU A 258 -16.05 -15.79 -7.39
C LEU A 258 -17.13 -16.52 -6.62
N ASP A 259 -18.22 -16.87 -7.29
CA ASP A 259 -19.19 -17.83 -6.77
C ASP A 259 -18.64 -19.28 -6.81
N GLU A 260 -19.38 -20.25 -6.31
CA GLU A 260 -18.96 -21.65 -6.23
C GLU A 260 -18.63 -22.23 -7.60
N LYS A 261 -19.44 -21.95 -8.64
CA LYS A 261 -19.24 -22.43 -10.00
C LYS A 261 -18.00 -21.85 -10.64
N GLN A 262 -17.83 -20.53 -10.49
CA GLN A 262 -16.66 -19.81 -11.00
C GLN A 262 -15.38 -20.24 -10.28
N ALA A 263 -15.44 -20.49 -8.97
CA ALA A 263 -14.29 -20.98 -8.20
C ALA A 263 -13.90 -22.42 -8.62
N SER A 264 -14.88 -23.29 -8.88
CA SER A 264 -14.64 -24.63 -9.45
C SER A 264 -14.02 -24.51 -10.85
N HIS A 265 -14.58 -23.67 -11.71
CA HIS A 265 -14.08 -23.44 -13.06
C HIS A 265 -12.63 -22.91 -13.06
N LEU A 266 -12.29 -22.02 -12.14
CA LEU A 266 -10.91 -21.56 -11.93
C LEU A 266 -9.95 -22.73 -11.64
N LEU A 267 -10.39 -23.70 -10.81
CA LEU A 267 -9.58 -24.89 -10.50
C LEU A 267 -9.41 -25.76 -11.73
N ASP A 268 -10.44 -25.91 -12.58
CA ASP A 268 -10.37 -26.70 -13.82
C ASP A 268 -9.42 -26.02 -14.83
N LEU A 269 -9.54 -24.73 -15.04
CA LEU A 269 -8.70 -23.97 -15.95
C LEU A 269 -7.22 -24.06 -15.59
N VAL A 270 -6.88 -23.98 -14.31
CA VAL A 270 -5.48 -23.99 -13.88
C VAL A 270 -4.83 -25.38 -13.99
N GLN A 271 -5.60 -26.46 -14.14
CA GLN A 271 -5.05 -27.82 -14.33
C GLN A 271 -4.19 -27.95 -15.59
N SER A 272 -4.47 -27.14 -16.62
CA SER A 272 -3.69 -27.11 -17.87
C SER A 272 -2.38 -26.31 -17.75
N ASP A 273 -2.18 -25.61 -16.65
CA ASP A 273 -0.99 -24.77 -16.40
C ASP A 273 0.09 -25.55 -15.61
N THR A 274 1.23 -24.92 -15.36
CA THR A 274 2.34 -25.53 -14.62
C THR A 274 1.94 -25.93 -13.19
N LEU A 275 2.58 -26.97 -12.64
CA LEU A 275 2.31 -27.37 -11.24
C LEU A 275 2.51 -26.25 -10.23
N GLN A 276 3.47 -25.32 -10.47
CA GLN A 276 3.67 -24.16 -9.61
C GLN A 276 2.45 -23.24 -9.62
N HIS A 277 1.85 -22.99 -10.77
CA HIS A 277 0.65 -22.17 -10.91
C HIS A 277 -0.58 -22.84 -10.28
N GLN A 278 -0.72 -24.16 -10.45
CA GLN A 278 -1.76 -24.94 -9.76
C GLN A 278 -1.63 -24.81 -8.24
N VAL A 279 -0.41 -24.95 -7.71
CA VAL A 279 -0.15 -24.77 -6.26
C VAL A 279 -0.50 -23.37 -5.79
N ILE A 280 -0.20 -22.32 -6.55
CA ILE A 280 -0.55 -20.93 -6.18
C ILE A 280 -2.06 -20.77 -6.02
N VAL A 281 -2.85 -21.18 -7.01
CA VAL A 281 -4.31 -21.02 -7.01
C VAL A 281 -4.95 -21.88 -5.94
N VAL A 282 -4.54 -23.16 -5.84
CA VAL A 282 -5.07 -24.10 -4.84
C VAL A 282 -4.78 -23.60 -3.42
N LEU A 283 -3.54 -23.17 -3.13
CA LEU A 283 -3.22 -22.60 -1.83
C LEU A 283 -4.04 -21.33 -1.55
N ALA A 284 -4.15 -20.42 -2.51
CA ALA A 284 -4.94 -19.20 -2.33
C ALA A 284 -6.41 -19.51 -2.02
N LEU A 285 -7.02 -20.45 -2.77
CA LEU A 285 -8.44 -20.76 -2.66
C LEU A 285 -8.76 -21.57 -1.39
N TYR A 286 -7.95 -22.58 -1.04
CA TYR A 286 -8.25 -23.45 0.12
C TYR A 286 -7.79 -22.88 1.45
N THR A 287 -6.83 -21.97 1.47
CA THR A 287 -6.29 -21.43 2.72
C THR A 287 -6.65 -19.96 2.98
N GLY A 288 -7.04 -19.22 1.95
CA GLY A 288 -7.26 -17.77 2.03
C GLY A 288 -6.01 -16.97 2.41
N MET A 289 -4.81 -17.51 2.22
CA MET A 289 -3.56 -16.80 2.52
C MET A 289 -3.36 -15.57 1.66
N ARG A 290 -2.65 -14.59 2.21
CA ARG A 290 -2.19 -13.42 1.44
C ARG A 290 -1.09 -13.82 0.46
N ARG A 291 -0.97 -13.12 -0.68
CA ARG A 291 0.10 -13.36 -1.67
C ARG A 291 1.49 -13.49 -1.03
N GLY A 292 1.84 -12.57 -0.14
CA GLY A 292 3.14 -12.60 0.53
C GLY A 292 3.33 -13.82 1.43
N GLU A 293 2.27 -14.30 2.06
CA GLU A 293 2.27 -15.54 2.87
C GLU A 293 2.50 -16.76 1.98
N ILE A 294 1.81 -16.86 0.83
CA ILE A 294 1.99 -17.94 -0.15
C ILE A 294 3.43 -17.94 -0.70
N CYS A 295 3.96 -16.79 -1.11
CA CYS A 295 5.35 -16.66 -1.57
C CYS A 295 6.38 -16.91 -0.44
N GLY A 296 5.95 -16.75 0.82
CA GLY A 296 6.77 -16.94 2.01
C GLY A 296 6.84 -18.37 2.53
N LEU A 297 5.97 -19.29 2.07
CA LEU A 297 5.94 -20.66 2.53
C LEU A 297 7.22 -21.44 2.22
N GLU A 298 7.63 -22.24 3.18
CA GLU A 298 8.74 -23.18 3.07
C GLU A 298 8.24 -24.61 3.25
N TRP A 299 8.99 -25.59 2.72
CA TRP A 299 8.63 -27.01 2.86
C TRP A 299 8.53 -27.49 4.30
N LYS A 300 9.28 -26.87 5.23
CA LYS A 300 9.18 -27.16 6.67
C LYS A 300 7.87 -26.74 7.32
N ASP A 301 7.14 -25.83 6.68
CA ASP A 301 5.85 -25.33 7.18
C ASP A 301 4.70 -26.33 6.91
N ILE A 302 4.93 -27.34 6.07
CA ILE A 302 3.92 -28.31 5.67
C ILE A 302 4.03 -29.58 6.53
N ASN A 303 3.03 -29.81 7.36
CA ASN A 303 2.88 -31.09 8.04
C ASN A 303 2.09 -32.08 7.15
N PHE A 304 2.80 -32.87 6.38
CA PHE A 304 2.22 -33.83 5.43
C PHE A 304 1.40 -34.94 6.10
N LYS A 305 1.70 -35.30 7.38
CA LYS A 305 1.00 -36.35 8.13
C LYS A 305 -0.39 -35.85 8.58
N HIS A 306 -0.47 -34.62 9.05
CA HIS A 306 -1.69 -34.08 9.62
C HIS A 306 -2.44 -33.15 8.67
N ALA A 307 -1.95 -32.96 7.44
CA ALA A 307 -2.49 -32.05 6.42
C ALA A 307 -2.67 -30.60 6.96
N ILE A 308 -1.62 -30.08 7.60
CA ILE A 308 -1.60 -28.74 8.21
C ILE A 308 -0.52 -27.90 7.54
N ILE A 309 -0.86 -26.67 7.22
CA ILE A 309 0.06 -25.63 6.72
C ILE A 309 0.22 -24.58 7.81
N ASN A 310 1.45 -24.35 8.26
CA ASN A 310 1.76 -23.33 9.26
C ASN A 310 2.17 -22.02 8.59
N VAL A 311 1.34 -21.00 8.73
CA VAL A 311 1.63 -19.66 8.20
C VAL A 311 2.36 -18.86 9.28
N SER A 312 3.60 -18.46 9.03
CA SER A 312 4.42 -17.75 10.03
C SER A 312 5.16 -16.55 9.46
N ARG A 313 5.25 -16.41 8.13
CA ARG A 313 6.05 -15.38 7.47
C ARG A 313 5.42 -14.87 6.18
N SER A 314 5.92 -13.75 5.70
CA SER A 314 5.53 -13.15 4.43
C SER A 314 6.78 -12.79 3.61
N SER A 315 6.77 -13.12 2.32
CA SER A 315 7.81 -12.72 1.37
C SER A 315 7.46 -11.37 0.78
N LEU A 316 8.37 -10.42 0.86
CA LEU A 316 8.25 -9.06 0.37
C LEU A 316 9.41 -8.74 -0.59
N TYR A 317 9.24 -7.68 -1.36
CA TYR A 317 10.29 -7.14 -2.23
C TYR A 317 10.46 -5.65 -1.98
N LEU A 318 11.72 -5.23 -1.87
CA LEU A 318 12.08 -3.83 -1.81
C LEU A 318 13.26 -3.57 -2.77
N PRO A 319 13.19 -2.56 -3.65
CA PRO A 319 14.32 -2.16 -4.48
C PRO A 319 15.56 -1.87 -3.61
N GLY A 320 16.72 -2.31 -4.05
CA GLY A 320 17.97 -2.21 -3.28
C GLY A 320 18.17 -3.32 -2.24
N LYS A 321 17.12 -3.87 -1.64
CA LYS A 321 17.20 -5.00 -0.70
C LYS A 321 16.87 -6.34 -1.36
N GLY A 322 16.15 -6.33 -2.48
CA GLY A 322 15.68 -7.56 -3.14
C GLY A 322 14.48 -8.20 -2.46
N ILE A 323 14.35 -9.53 -2.61
CA ILE A 323 13.33 -10.34 -1.95
C ILE A 323 13.79 -10.65 -0.53
N PHE A 324 12.98 -10.33 0.44
CA PHE A 324 13.26 -10.62 1.86
C PHE A 324 12.02 -11.17 2.57
N THR A 325 12.29 -11.82 3.67
CA THR A 325 11.26 -12.36 4.56
C THR A 325 11.02 -11.37 5.68
N ASP A 326 9.76 -11.08 5.93
CA ASP A 326 9.34 -10.33 7.11
C ASP A 326 8.46 -11.25 7.97
N GLU A 327 8.64 -11.18 9.28
CA GLU A 327 7.71 -11.84 10.18
C GLU A 327 6.33 -11.20 10.04
N THR A 328 5.30 -12.00 10.25
CA THR A 328 3.92 -11.48 10.14
C THR A 328 3.70 -10.35 11.15
N LYS A 329 2.98 -9.30 10.71
CA LYS A 329 2.79 -8.03 11.46
C LYS A 329 2.23 -8.22 12.88
N ASN A 330 1.44 -9.28 13.09
CA ASN A 330 0.74 -9.54 14.34
C ASN A 330 0.85 -11.03 14.68
N THR A 331 0.86 -11.36 15.94
CA THR A 331 0.78 -12.74 16.46
C THR A 331 -0.43 -13.51 15.91
N SER A 332 -1.56 -12.82 15.67
CA SER A 332 -2.76 -13.39 15.04
C SER A 332 -2.56 -13.82 13.58
N SER A 333 -1.49 -13.39 12.93
CA SER A 333 -1.16 -13.84 11.57
C SER A 333 -0.43 -15.17 11.55
N ILE A 334 0.16 -15.60 12.67
CA ILE A 334 0.76 -16.94 12.83
C ILE A 334 -0.36 -17.92 13.13
N ARG A 335 -0.58 -18.86 12.22
CA ARG A 335 -1.71 -19.77 12.33
C ARG A 335 -1.50 -21.09 11.59
N PRO A 336 -1.96 -22.21 12.14
CA PRO A 336 -2.09 -23.47 11.41
C PRO A 336 -3.39 -23.48 10.59
N ILE A 337 -3.33 -23.99 9.37
CA ILE A 337 -4.49 -24.15 8.49
C ILE A 337 -4.58 -25.61 8.08
N LYS A 338 -5.65 -26.28 8.45
CA LYS A 338 -5.98 -27.62 7.97
C LYS A 338 -6.44 -27.52 6.51
N VAL A 339 -5.92 -28.40 5.65
CA VAL A 339 -6.27 -28.48 4.23
C VAL A 339 -6.74 -29.87 3.85
N PRO A 340 -7.52 -30.03 2.77
CA PRO A 340 -7.94 -31.34 2.27
C PRO A 340 -6.75 -32.14 1.72
N ASP A 341 -6.91 -33.47 1.67
CA ASP A 341 -5.85 -34.40 1.25
C ASP A 341 -5.38 -34.18 -0.19
N HIS A 342 -6.26 -33.79 -1.12
CA HIS A 342 -5.87 -33.50 -2.50
C HIS A 342 -4.88 -32.32 -2.61
N VAL A 343 -4.97 -31.32 -1.72
CA VAL A 343 -3.99 -30.20 -1.63
C VAL A 343 -2.62 -30.76 -1.24
N ILE A 344 -2.60 -31.69 -0.28
CA ILE A 344 -1.36 -32.35 0.15
C ILE A 344 -0.76 -33.21 -0.97
N GLN A 345 -1.60 -33.89 -1.74
CA GLN A 345 -1.13 -34.69 -2.89
C GLN A 345 -0.51 -33.79 -3.98
N LEU A 346 -1.15 -32.65 -4.29
CA LEU A 346 -0.59 -31.66 -5.21
C LEU A 346 0.77 -31.14 -4.72
N LEU A 347 0.88 -30.81 -3.44
CA LEU A 347 2.14 -30.34 -2.85
C LEU A 347 3.23 -31.43 -2.89
N LYS A 348 2.90 -32.71 -2.66
CA LYS A 348 3.84 -33.84 -2.81
C LYS A 348 4.33 -33.97 -4.24
N LYS A 349 3.43 -33.91 -5.24
CA LYS A 349 3.76 -33.97 -6.66
C LYS A 349 4.68 -32.80 -7.05
N TYR A 350 4.37 -31.60 -6.63
CA TYR A 350 5.19 -30.41 -6.90
C TYR A 350 6.56 -30.48 -6.21
N ARG A 351 6.63 -30.99 -4.97
CA ARG A 351 7.90 -31.21 -4.27
C ARG A 351 8.81 -32.19 -4.99
N LEU A 352 8.24 -33.24 -5.59
CA LEU A 352 8.99 -34.20 -6.40
C LEU A 352 9.57 -33.52 -7.64
N GLN A 353 8.77 -32.79 -8.40
CA GLN A 353 9.21 -32.00 -9.56
C GLN A 353 10.36 -31.03 -9.18
N GLN A 354 10.24 -30.36 -8.04
CA GLN A 354 11.27 -29.43 -7.58
C GLN A 354 12.58 -30.15 -7.22
N LYS A 355 12.50 -31.36 -6.64
CA LYS A 355 13.69 -32.22 -6.38
C LYS A 355 14.36 -32.66 -7.68
N GLU A 356 13.60 -33.03 -8.69
CA GLU A 356 14.13 -33.36 -10.03
C GLU A 356 14.84 -32.19 -10.68
N GLN A 357 14.24 -30.99 -10.61
CA GLN A 357 14.87 -29.77 -11.11
C GLN A 357 16.19 -29.47 -10.38
N ARG A 358 16.20 -29.63 -9.06
CA ARG A 358 17.41 -29.48 -8.25
C ARG A 358 18.52 -30.43 -8.68
N LEU A 359 18.21 -31.70 -8.93
CA LEU A 359 19.17 -32.71 -9.40
C LEU A 359 19.73 -32.34 -10.78
N LYS A 360 18.87 -31.83 -11.69
CA LYS A 360 19.30 -31.43 -13.06
C LYS A 360 20.22 -30.20 -13.04
N LEU A 361 20.01 -29.26 -12.10
CA LEU A 361 20.74 -28.01 -12.03
C LEU A 361 22.03 -28.10 -11.20
N GLY A 362 22.14 -29.11 -10.31
CA GLY A 362 23.31 -29.29 -9.45
C GLY A 362 23.66 -28.01 -8.66
N ASP A 363 24.90 -27.55 -8.77
CA ASP A 363 25.43 -26.38 -8.05
C ASP A 363 24.78 -25.05 -8.43
N ARG A 364 24.05 -25.00 -9.55
CA ARG A 364 23.28 -23.79 -9.94
C ARG A 364 22.01 -23.64 -9.13
N TRP A 365 21.61 -24.66 -8.37
CA TRP A 365 20.40 -24.62 -7.55
C TRP A 365 20.66 -23.86 -6.25
N GLN A 366 19.84 -22.81 -5.99
CA GLN A 366 19.84 -22.08 -4.74
C GLN A 366 18.84 -22.72 -3.77
N ASN A 367 19.34 -23.30 -2.69
CA ASN A 367 18.51 -24.01 -1.72
C ASN A 367 17.80 -23.03 -0.77
N SER A 368 16.78 -22.33 -1.24
CA SER A 368 16.00 -21.38 -0.44
C SER A 368 15.00 -22.04 0.54
N GLY A 369 14.74 -23.34 0.39
CA GLY A 369 13.71 -24.04 1.16
C GLY A 369 12.27 -23.65 0.82
N ARG A 370 12.06 -22.68 -0.09
CA ARG A 370 10.75 -22.16 -0.48
C ARG A 370 9.95 -23.14 -1.30
N ILE A 371 8.61 -23.09 -1.15
CA ILE A 371 7.69 -23.82 -2.01
C ILE A 371 7.66 -23.17 -3.39
N LEU A 372 7.46 -21.86 -3.48
CA LEU A 372 7.47 -21.13 -4.74
C LEU A 372 8.85 -20.57 -5.04
N VAL A 373 9.43 -21.02 -6.14
CA VAL A 373 10.80 -20.70 -6.53
C VAL A 373 10.89 -20.26 -7.99
N GLN A 374 11.98 -19.58 -8.30
CA GLN A 374 12.42 -19.36 -9.66
C GLN A 374 13.02 -20.64 -10.26
N TRP A 375 13.35 -20.62 -11.55
CA TRP A 375 13.95 -21.76 -12.26
C TRP A 375 15.21 -22.31 -11.58
N ASN A 376 15.95 -21.50 -10.85
CA ASN A 376 17.21 -21.86 -10.17
C ASN A 376 17.04 -22.10 -8.66
N GLY A 377 15.82 -22.22 -8.14
CA GLY A 377 15.56 -22.45 -6.71
C GLY A 377 15.56 -21.20 -5.83
N ALA A 378 15.88 -20.03 -6.37
CA ALA A 378 15.76 -18.76 -5.65
C ALA A 378 14.29 -18.43 -5.32
N PRO A 379 14.01 -17.65 -4.27
CA PRO A 379 12.65 -17.24 -3.95
C PRO A 379 11.96 -16.55 -5.14
N ILE A 380 10.69 -16.85 -5.39
CA ILE A 380 9.93 -16.19 -6.45
C ILE A 380 9.67 -14.72 -6.08
N HIS A 381 9.77 -13.84 -7.08
CA HIS A 381 9.39 -12.44 -6.87
C HIS A 381 7.86 -12.33 -6.74
N PRO A 382 7.32 -11.70 -5.66
CA PRO A 382 5.86 -11.67 -5.44
C PRO A 382 5.05 -11.06 -6.59
N SER A 383 5.62 -10.09 -7.33
CA SER A 383 4.94 -9.52 -8.50
C SER A 383 4.85 -10.50 -9.67
N THR A 384 5.76 -11.49 -9.80
CA THR A 384 5.67 -12.51 -10.84
C THR A 384 4.37 -13.29 -10.71
N VAL A 385 4.00 -13.66 -9.47
CA VAL A 385 2.74 -14.36 -9.20
C VAL A 385 1.53 -13.49 -9.57
N THR A 386 1.56 -12.20 -9.22
CA THR A 386 0.45 -11.27 -9.55
C THR A 386 0.32 -11.05 -11.04
N ASN A 387 1.45 -10.83 -11.75
CA ASN A 387 1.44 -10.57 -13.18
C ASN A 387 1.01 -11.81 -13.98
N TRP A 388 1.49 -13.00 -13.57
CA TRP A 388 1.03 -14.25 -14.16
C TRP A 388 -0.49 -14.41 -13.97
N PHE A 389 -0.99 -14.27 -12.74
CA PHE A 389 -2.42 -14.47 -12.45
C PHE A 389 -3.30 -13.47 -13.21
N HIS A 390 -2.90 -12.21 -13.30
CA HIS A 390 -3.60 -11.21 -14.09
C HIS A 390 -3.67 -11.61 -15.58
N THR A 391 -2.55 -12.04 -16.17
CA THR A 391 -2.52 -12.52 -17.57
C THR A 391 -3.38 -13.78 -17.75
N PHE A 392 -3.37 -14.69 -16.77
CA PHE A 392 -4.18 -15.90 -16.77
C PHE A 392 -5.69 -15.56 -16.79
N ILE A 393 -6.14 -14.65 -15.93
CA ILE A 393 -7.54 -14.21 -15.89
C ILE A 393 -7.95 -13.47 -17.15
N LEU A 394 -7.11 -12.59 -17.70
CA LEU A 394 -7.39 -11.90 -18.97
C LEU A 394 -7.59 -12.84 -20.18
N ASN A 395 -7.00 -14.04 -20.12
CA ASN A 395 -7.13 -15.06 -21.15
C ASN A 395 -8.21 -16.13 -20.81
N SER A 396 -8.95 -15.94 -19.74
CA SER A 396 -10.07 -16.79 -19.33
C SER A 396 -11.41 -16.10 -19.53
N ASP A 397 -12.49 -16.83 -19.37
CA ASP A 397 -13.88 -16.37 -19.36
C ASP A 397 -14.36 -15.98 -17.95
N LEU A 398 -13.47 -15.98 -16.96
CA LEU A 398 -13.76 -15.59 -15.58
C LEU A 398 -13.88 -14.06 -15.45
N PRO A 399 -14.61 -13.56 -14.44
CA PRO A 399 -14.63 -12.14 -14.11
C PRO A 399 -13.22 -11.58 -13.89
N ASP A 400 -13.00 -10.29 -14.17
CA ASP A 400 -11.71 -9.62 -13.94
C ASP A 400 -11.41 -9.49 -12.45
N ILE A 401 -10.81 -10.53 -11.90
CA ILE A 401 -10.43 -10.64 -10.50
C ILE A 401 -8.91 -10.56 -10.33
N HIS A 402 -8.50 -10.14 -9.15
CA HIS A 402 -7.10 -10.15 -8.76
C HIS A 402 -6.78 -11.35 -7.86
N LEU A 403 -5.50 -11.68 -7.71
CA LEU A 403 -5.07 -12.77 -6.81
C LEU A 403 -5.61 -12.58 -5.36
N HIS A 404 -5.78 -11.34 -4.90
CA HIS A 404 -6.36 -11.08 -3.59
C HIS A 404 -7.87 -11.37 -3.54
N SER A 405 -8.56 -11.28 -4.66
CA SER A 405 -9.99 -11.64 -4.76
C SER A 405 -10.23 -13.14 -4.50
N ILE A 406 -9.26 -14.02 -4.77
CA ILE A 406 -9.36 -15.44 -4.41
C ILE A 406 -9.47 -15.62 -2.88
N ARG A 407 -8.76 -14.82 -2.12
CA ARG A 407 -8.92 -14.80 -0.67
C ARG A 407 -10.31 -14.31 -0.26
N HIS A 408 -10.86 -13.32 -0.93
CA HIS A 408 -12.24 -12.89 -0.71
C HIS A 408 -13.22 -14.02 -1.03
N THR A 409 -13.02 -14.73 -2.15
CA THR A 409 -13.76 -15.92 -2.53
C THR A 409 -13.72 -16.99 -1.42
N ASN A 410 -12.52 -17.34 -0.93
CA ASN A 410 -12.37 -18.32 0.15
C ASN A 410 -13.18 -17.93 1.40
N ILE A 411 -13.13 -16.67 1.81
CA ILE A 411 -13.83 -16.17 3.00
C ILE A 411 -15.34 -16.18 2.76
N THR A 412 -15.80 -15.66 1.61
CA THR A 412 -17.22 -15.61 1.26
C THR A 412 -17.86 -17.00 1.21
N LEU A 413 -17.19 -17.95 0.53
CA LEU A 413 -17.68 -19.33 0.43
C LEU A 413 -17.76 -20.02 1.80
N GLN A 414 -16.82 -19.79 2.71
CA GLN A 414 -16.90 -20.32 4.07
C GLN A 414 -18.06 -19.73 4.87
N ILE A 415 -18.31 -18.43 4.74
CA ILE A 415 -19.43 -17.75 5.42
C ILE A 415 -20.76 -18.24 4.85
N ALA A 416 -20.88 -18.33 3.51
CA ALA A 416 -22.07 -18.86 2.85
C ALA A 416 -22.33 -20.34 3.21
N GLY A 417 -21.29 -21.12 3.45
CA GLY A 417 -21.35 -22.50 3.96
C GLY A 417 -21.63 -22.59 5.46
N GLY A 418 -21.98 -21.50 6.15
CA GLY A 418 -22.36 -21.50 7.56
C GLY A 418 -21.20 -21.64 8.56
N ILE A 419 -19.95 -21.49 8.13
CA ILE A 419 -18.81 -21.56 9.05
C ILE A 419 -18.82 -20.30 9.95
N PRO A 420 -18.67 -20.47 11.28
CA PRO A 420 -18.67 -19.34 12.21
C PRO A 420 -17.66 -18.25 11.82
N LEU A 421 -18.07 -16.99 11.87
CA LEU A 421 -17.28 -15.84 11.43
C LEU A 421 -15.92 -15.73 12.16
N THR A 422 -15.88 -16.11 13.42
CA THR A 422 -14.66 -16.16 14.24
C THR A 422 -13.66 -17.18 13.70
N THR A 423 -14.14 -18.36 13.29
CA THR A 423 -13.32 -19.41 12.67
C THR A 423 -12.77 -18.94 11.32
N VAL A 424 -13.62 -18.34 10.47
CA VAL A 424 -13.21 -17.78 9.18
C VAL A 424 -12.18 -16.69 9.37
N ALA A 425 -12.39 -15.75 10.31
CA ALA A 425 -11.45 -14.69 10.63
C ALA A 425 -10.10 -15.23 11.10
N ALA A 426 -10.11 -16.24 11.98
CA ALA A 426 -8.90 -16.90 12.47
C ALA A 426 -8.13 -17.59 11.34
N ARG A 427 -8.81 -18.36 10.47
CA ARG A 427 -8.20 -19.02 9.30
C ARG A 427 -7.61 -17.99 8.33
N ALA A 428 -8.32 -16.88 8.12
CA ALA A 428 -7.83 -15.78 7.28
C ALA A 428 -6.68 -14.99 7.93
N GLY A 429 -6.50 -15.04 9.26
CA GLY A 429 -5.50 -14.24 9.97
C GLY A 429 -5.89 -12.76 9.98
N HIS A 430 -7.15 -12.46 10.29
CA HIS A 430 -7.62 -11.12 10.59
C HIS A 430 -7.44 -10.86 12.09
N ALA A 431 -6.78 -9.76 12.42
CA ALA A 431 -6.58 -9.37 13.82
C ALA A 431 -7.90 -9.05 14.55
N ASN A 432 -8.92 -8.67 13.78
CA ASN A 432 -10.26 -8.32 14.30
C ASN A 432 -11.34 -8.91 13.40
N SER A 433 -12.31 -9.62 13.99
CA SER A 433 -13.47 -10.17 13.29
C SER A 433 -14.36 -9.08 12.68
N SER A 434 -14.33 -7.85 13.21
CA SER A 434 -15.04 -6.71 12.63
C SER A 434 -14.64 -6.40 11.20
N THR A 435 -13.39 -6.68 10.82
CA THR A 435 -12.92 -6.54 9.44
C THR A 435 -13.64 -7.54 8.53
N THR A 436 -13.78 -8.79 8.97
CA THR A 436 -14.49 -9.83 8.23
C THR A 436 -15.97 -9.48 8.11
N SER A 437 -16.62 -9.09 9.22
CA SER A 437 -18.03 -8.71 9.23
C SER A 437 -18.34 -7.54 8.28
N LYS A 438 -17.55 -6.47 8.31
CA LYS A 438 -17.76 -5.29 7.45
C LYS A 438 -17.60 -5.59 5.96
N ILE A 439 -16.61 -6.41 5.60
CA ILE A 439 -16.30 -6.71 4.19
C ILE A 439 -17.31 -7.71 3.61
N TYR A 440 -17.80 -8.65 4.43
CA TYR A 440 -18.62 -9.78 3.97
C TYR A 440 -20.07 -9.73 4.46
N ALA A 441 -20.59 -8.53 4.74
CA ALA A 441 -21.97 -8.33 5.20
C ALA A 441 -23.01 -8.95 4.26
N HIS A 442 -22.77 -8.94 2.94
CA HIS A 442 -23.69 -9.56 1.95
C HIS A 442 -23.78 -11.07 2.11
N ALA A 443 -22.66 -11.76 2.36
CA ALA A 443 -22.65 -13.20 2.59
C ALA A 443 -23.35 -13.57 3.91
N ILE A 444 -23.36 -12.67 4.89
CA ILE A 444 -24.08 -12.84 6.15
C ILE A 444 -25.60 -12.72 5.91
N GLN A 445 -26.06 -11.80 5.05
CA GLN A 445 -27.46 -11.66 4.71
C GLN A 445 -28.03 -12.89 3.99
N SER A 446 -27.28 -13.50 3.07
CA SER A 446 -27.70 -14.76 2.43
C SER A 446 -27.81 -15.93 3.42
N SER A 447 -27.10 -15.87 4.54
CA SER A 447 -27.20 -16.86 5.62
C SER A 447 -28.45 -16.69 6.51
N ASP A 448 -29.15 -15.57 6.44
CA ASP A 448 -30.35 -15.30 7.21
C ASP A 448 -31.53 -16.17 6.74
N GLU A 449 -31.65 -16.39 5.44
CA GLU A 449 -32.63 -17.34 4.88
C GLU A 449 -32.37 -18.77 5.36
N ALA A 450 -31.10 -19.20 5.38
CA ALA A 450 -30.72 -20.52 5.88
C ALA A 450 -30.98 -20.65 7.40
N ALA A 451 -30.74 -19.59 8.16
CA ALA A 451 -31.05 -19.54 9.58
C ALA A 451 -32.57 -19.64 9.82
N SER A 452 -33.37 -18.95 9.04
CA SER A 452 -34.86 -19.02 9.08
C SER A 452 -35.35 -20.42 8.78
N GLN A 453 -34.84 -21.05 7.71
CA GLN A 453 -35.19 -22.43 7.36
C GLN A 453 -34.72 -23.44 8.43
N TYR A 454 -33.56 -23.23 9.04
CA TYR A 454 -33.08 -24.08 10.12
C TYR A 454 -34.00 -24.01 11.36
N LEU A 455 -34.42 -22.79 11.75
CA LEU A 455 -35.36 -22.59 12.84
C LEU A 455 -36.73 -23.22 12.54
N ASP A 456 -37.23 -23.07 11.31
CA ASP A 456 -38.50 -23.70 10.90
C ASP A 456 -38.43 -25.24 11.00
N ASN A 457 -37.32 -25.83 10.56
CA ASN A 457 -37.10 -27.27 10.63
C ASN A 457 -37.02 -27.81 12.06
N ILE A 458 -36.43 -27.05 12.99
CA ILE A 458 -36.31 -27.46 14.41
C ILE A 458 -37.57 -27.20 15.20
N LEU A 459 -38.23 -26.05 14.97
CA LEU A 459 -39.32 -25.58 15.78
C LEU A 459 -40.71 -25.99 15.25
N ARG A 460 -40.79 -26.49 14.00
CA ARG A 460 -42.06 -27.03 13.47
C ARG A 460 -42.56 -28.16 14.36
N PRO A 461 -43.78 -28.06 14.93
CA PRO A 461 -44.36 -29.16 15.68
C PRO A 461 -44.46 -30.38 14.76
N LYS A 462 -43.89 -31.52 15.16
CA LYS A 462 -44.12 -32.78 14.48
C LYS A 462 -45.63 -33.03 14.59
N THR A 463 -46.40 -32.75 13.54
CA THR A 463 -47.79 -33.15 13.43
C THR A 463 -47.86 -34.66 13.62
N ALA A 464 -48.44 -35.08 14.74
CA ALA A 464 -48.70 -36.47 15.01
C ALA A 464 -49.56 -37.01 13.87
N THR A 465 -49.04 -37.89 13.07
CA THR A 465 -49.82 -38.71 12.14
C THR A 465 -50.72 -39.59 12.97
N HIS A 466 -51.95 -39.10 13.20
CA HIS A 466 -53.03 -39.93 13.67
C HIS A 466 -53.28 -41.01 12.63
N GLY A 467 -52.75 -42.20 12.89
CA GLY A 467 -53.12 -43.41 12.18
C GLY A 467 -54.63 -43.61 12.33
N LYS A 468 -55.39 -43.46 11.25
CA LYS A 468 -56.73 -43.99 11.15
C LYS A 468 -56.66 -45.53 11.28
N LYS A 469 -56.94 -46.05 12.46
CA LYS A 469 -57.37 -47.43 12.60
C LYS A 469 -58.71 -47.57 11.91
N ASN A 470 -58.74 -48.22 10.75
CA ASN A 470 -59.95 -48.76 10.22
C ASN A 470 -60.42 -49.87 11.13
N MET A 471 -61.54 -49.66 11.82
CA MET A 471 -62.38 -50.76 12.37
C MET A 471 -63.43 -51.09 11.34
N SER A 472 -63.44 -52.28 10.88
CA SER A 472 -64.65 -53.03 10.47
C SER A 472 -64.41 -54.45 10.75
#